data_eafd7783151a77c9841b1408985ae51e
#
_entry.id   eafd7783151a77c9841b1408985ae51e
#
_cell.length_a   1.000
_cell.length_b   1.000
_cell.length_c   1.000
_cell.angle_alpha   90.00
_cell.angle_beta   90.00
_cell.angle_gamma   90.00
#
_symmetry.space_group_name_H-M   'P 1'
#
loop_
_entity.id
_entity.type
_entity.pdbx_description
1 polymer ?
#
loop_
_entity_poly.entity_id
_entity_poly.type
_entity_poly.pdbx_seq_one_letter_code
_entity_poly.pdbx_strand_id
1 'polypeptide(L)'
;MQSIKEIMAGPSISGFTGSTTTRDMVSAEIERRWGKAEVKRYDPERNCLTFARWASLNFSVKRGEKCIRSTTFIEQADAEGNVIKTIPRPVFLFYYLQVEPRKEKV
;
A
#
# COMPACT_ATOMS: atom_id res chain seq x y z
N MET A 1 -6.39 3.30 19.46
CA MET A 1 -5.53 3.33 18.25
C MET A 1 -4.77 2.00 18.13
N GLN A 2 -4.78 1.40 16.96
CA GLN A 2 -4.07 0.14 16.73
C GLN A 2 -2.58 0.39 16.53
N SER A 3 -1.74 -0.50 17.07
CA SER A 3 -0.31 -0.52 16.77
C SER A 3 -0.08 -1.21 15.42
N ILE A 4 1.11 -1.06 14.86
CA ILE A 4 1.50 -1.76 13.62
C ILE A 4 1.34 -3.27 13.80
N LYS A 5 1.75 -3.81 14.94
CA LYS A 5 1.61 -5.24 15.25
C LYS A 5 0.15 -5.71 15.21
N GLU A 6 -0.75 -4.92 15.77
CA GLU A 6 -2.19 -5.22 15.77
C GLU A 6 -2.77 -5.15 14.35
N ILE A 7 -2.35 -4.16 13.56
CA ILE A 7 -2.78 -4.00 12.18
C ILE A 7 -2.34 -5.21 11.34
N MET A 8 -1.11 -5.66 11.51
CA MET A 8 -0.57 -6.81 10.77
C MET A 8 -1.19 -8.13 11.18
N ALA A 9 -1.67 -8.24 12.40
CA ALA A 9 -2.33 -9.45 12.91
C ALA A 9 -3.84 -9.44 12.68
N GLY A 10 -4.41 -8.30 12.30
CA GLY A 10 -5.84 -8.12 12.13
C GLY A 10 -6.38 -8.49 10.75
N PRO A 11 -7.64 -8.13 10.46
CA PRO A 11 -8.23 -8.39 9.16
C PRO A 11 -7.57 -7.56 8.06
N SER A 12 -7.77 -7.97 6.82
CA SER A 12 -7.29 -7.25 5.63
C SER A 12 -7.86 -5.84 5.60
N ILE A 13 -6.98 -4.85 5.44
CA ILE A 13 -7.34 -3.42 5.42
C ILE A 13 -7.52 -2.93 3.99
N SER A 14 -6.62 -3.38 3.09
CA SER A 14 -6.66 -3.01 1.69
C SER A 14 -7.35 -4.10 0.88
N GLY A 15 -8.27 -3.72 0.01
CA GLY A 15 -8.84 -4.64 -0.97
C GLY A 15 -7.90 -4.89 -2.13
N PHE A 16 -6.66 -5.27 -1.85
CA PHE A 16 -5.64 -5.47 -2.88
C PHE A 16 -6.09 -6.54 -3.88
N THR A 17 -6.30 -6.09 -5.11
CA THR A 17 -6.65 -6.94 -6.24
C THR A 17 -5.57 -6.92 -7.32
N GLY A 18 -4.40 -6.40 -6.98
CA GLY A 18 -3.29 -6.25 -7.92
C GLY A 18 -2.74 -7.59 -8.42
N SER A 19 -2.14 -7.53 -9.60
CA SER A 19 -1.51 -8.70 -10.20
C SER A 19 -0.25 -9.10 -9.44
N THR A 20 0.21 -10.33 -9.68
CA THR A 20 1.50 -10.81 -9.18
C THR A 20 2.63 -9.88 -9.61
N THR A 21 2.57 -9.33 -10.82
CA THR A 21 3.56 -8.38 -11.33
C THR A 21 3.66 -7.14 -10.45
N THR A 22 2.53 -6.54 -10.06
CA THR A 22 2.50 -5.38 -9.18
C THR A 22 3.12 -5.72 -7.81
N ARG A 23 2.75 -6.85 -7.26
CA ARG A 23 3.29 -7.33 -5.99
C ARG A 23 4.81 -7.53 -6.07
N ASP A 24 5.30 -8.13 -7.15
CA ASP A 24 6.72 -8.36 -7.36
C ASP A 24 7.49 -7.05 -7.49
N MET A 25 6.94 -6.05 -8.18
CA MET A 25 7.54 -4.73 -8.31
C MET A 25 7.71 -4.04 -6.96
N VAL A 26 6.68 -4.09 -6.12
CA VAL A 26 6.73 -3.50 -4.77
C VAL A 26 7.71 -4.28 -3.89
N SER A 27 7.70 -5.61 -3.96
CA SER A 27 8.64 -6.45 -3.22
C SER A 27 10.10 -6.13 -3.59
N ALA A 28 10.38 -5.95 -4.89
CA ALA A 28 11.72 -5.58 -5.36
C ALA A 28 12.15 -4.22 -4.80
N GLU A 29 11.26 -3.25 -4.73
CA GLU A 29 11.56 -1.95 -4.16
C GLU A 29 11.83 -2.03 -2.65
N ILE A 30 11.07 -2.85 -1.93
CA ILE A 30 11.29 -3.10 -0.51
C ILE A 30 12.66 -3.76 -0.29
N GLU A 31 13.01 -4.75 -1.11
CA GLU A 31 14.33 -5.39 -1.04
C GLU A 31 15.44 -4.38 -1.27
N ARG A 32 15.30 -3.51 -2.25
CA ARG A 32 16.29 -2.48 -2.57
C ARG A 32 16.50 -1.50 -1.40
N ARG A 33 15.43 -1.14 -0.71
CA ARG A 33 15.48 -0.15 0.38
C ARG A 33 15.87 -0.74 1.73
N TRP A 34 15.39 -1.94 2.05
CA TRP A 34 15.50 -2.51 3.40
C TRP A 34 16.07 -3.93 3.44
N GLY A 35 16.28 -4.58 2.29
CA GLY A 35 16.87 -5.91 2.22
C GLY A 35 15.87 -7.05 2.15
N LYS A 36 16.39 -8.25 1.86
CA LYS A 36 15.57 -9.46 1.64
C LYS A 36 14.76 -9.89 2.85
N ALA A 37 15.29 -9.68 4.05
CA ALA A 37 14.60 -10.08 5.27
C ALA A 37 13.28 -9.34 5.43
N GLU A 38 13.22 -8.09 4.98
CA GLU A 38 11.99 -7.28 5.07
C GLU A 38 10.93 -7.71 4.06
N VAL A 39 11.33 -8.22 2.90
CA VAL A 39 10.40 -8.71 1.88
C VAL A 39 9.47 -9.80 2.43
N LYS A 40 9.97 -10.62 3.34
CA LYS A 40 9.18 -11.69 3.98
C LYS A 40 8.02 -11.14 4.83
N ARG A 41 8.13 -9.91 5.29
CA ARG A 41 7.11 -9.24 6.11
C ARG A 41 6.11 -8.45 5.26
N TYR A 42 6.41 -8.25 3.98
CA TYR A 42 5.54 -7.49 3.09
C TYR A 42 4.18 -8.17 2.96
N ASP A 43 3.14 -7.42 3.29
CA ASP A 43 1.75 -7.83 3.16
C ASP A 43 0.98 -6.70 2.46
N PRO A 44 0.63 -6.86 1.18
CA PRO A 44 -0.04 -5.79 0.44
C PRO A 44 -1.41 -5.42 0.99
N GLU A 45 -1.99 -6.24 1.82
CA GLU A 45 -3.30 -5.98 2.41
C GLU A 45 -3.23 -5.28 3.78
N ARG A 46 -2.07 -5.27 4.44
CA ARG A 46 -1.97 -4.81 5.82
C ARG A 46 -0.87 -3.79 6.10
N ASN A 47 0.29 -3.90 5.47
CA ASN A 47 1.44 -3.08 5.85
C ASN A 47 2.04 -2.22 4.76
N CYS A 48 1.41 -2.19 3.60
CA CYS A 48 1.84 -1.35 2.47
C CYS A 48 0.59 -0.69 1.90
N LEU A 49 0.29 0.50 2.39
CA LEU A 49 -1.01 1.16 2.17
C LEU A 49 -0.81 2.56 1.60
N THR A 50 -1.87 3.11 1.01
CA THR A 50 -1.87 4.49 0.55
C THR A 50 -1.83 5.46 1.73
N PHE A 51 -1.43 6.71 1.47
CA PHE A 51 -1.42 7.76 2.48
C PHE A 51 -2.79 7.90 3.16
N ALA A 52 -3.86 7.93 2.37
CA ALA A 52 -5.22 8.08 2.90
C ALA A 52 -5.60 6.92 3.84
N ARG A 53 -5.20 5.70 3.49
CA ARG A 53 -5.48 4.54 4.32
C ARG A 53 -4.71 4.59 5.65
N TRP A 54 -3.43 4.96 5.61
CA TRP A 54 -2.64 5.16 6.83
C TRP A 54 -3.23 6.26 7.71
N ALA A 55 -3.67 7.37 7.09
CA ALA A 55 -4.33 8.45 7.83
C ALA A 55 -5.60 7.97 8.54
N SER A 56 -6.39 7.11 7.90
CA SER A 56 -7.59 6.54 8.51
C SER A 56 -7.28 5.64 9.71
N LEU A 57 -6.06 5.11 9.78
CA LEU A 57 -5.58 4.29 10.89
C LEU A 57 -4.83 5.11 11.96
N ASN A 58 -4.83 6.43 11.82
CA ASN A 58 -4.16 7.35 12.74
C ASN A 58 -2.63 7.30 12.66
N PHE A 59 -2.12 7.02 11.48
CA PHE A 59 -0.69 7.07 11.18
C PHE A 59 -0.37 8.19 10.22
N SER A 60 0.84 8.71 10.29
CA SER A 60 1.36 9.69 9.35
C SER A 60 2.67 9.20 8.75
N VAL A 61 2.99 9.68 7.55
CA VAL A 61 4.26 9.36 6.91
C VAL A 61 5.38 10.13 7.60
N LYS A 62 6.48 9.45 7.89
CA LYS A 62 7.66 10.06 8.48
C LYS A 62 8.23 11.11 7.53
N ARG A 63 8.76 12.18 8.12
CA ARG A 63 9.36 13.27 7.35
C ARG A 63 10.51 12.77 6.48
N GLY A 64 10.50 13.18 5.21
CA GLY A 64 11.56 12.82 4.26
C GLY A 64 11.37 11.48 3.56
N GLU A 65 10.34 10.71 3.91
CA GLU A 65 10.09 9.43 3.27
C GLU A 65 9.50 9.60 1.87
N LYS A 66 9.95 8.77 0.95
CA LYS A 66 9.46 8.73 -0.43
C LYS A 66 8.53 7.54 -0.62
N CYS A 67 7.39 7.77 -1.28
CA CYS A 67 6.44 6.70 -1.57
C CYS A 67 7.04 5.58 -2.42
N ILE A 68 6.41 4.41 -2.35
CA ILE A 68 6.66 3.31 -3.28
C ILE A 68 5.65 3.47 -4.40
N ARG A 69 6.13 3.69 -5.62
CA ARG A 69 5.25 3.83 -6.78
C ARG A 69 4.80 2.48 -7.28
N SER A 70 3.51 2.35 -7.51
CA SER A 70 2.90 1.17 -8.09
C SER A 70 1.91 1.62 -9.17
N THR A 71 1.37 0.68 -9.92
CA THR A 71 0.38 0.95 -10.94
C THR A 71 -0.78 -0.02 -10.77
N THR A 72 -1.99 0.52 -10.74
CA THR A 72 -3.21 -0.28 -10.83
C THR A 72 -3.87 0.00 -12.18
N PHE A 73 -4.71 -0.92 -12.64
CA PHE A 73 -5.43 -0.77 -13.90
C PHE A 73 -6.92 -0.67 -13.63
N ILE A 74 -7.55 0.33 -14.24
CA ILE A 74 -8.98 0.53 -14.14
C ILE A 74 -9.62 0.12 -15.46
N GLU A 75 -10.59 -0.77 -15.40
CA GLU A 75 -11.36 -1.20 -16.56
C GLU A 75 -12.53 -0.25 -16.78
N GLN A 76 -12.65 0.28 -18.00
CA GLN A 76 -13.83 1.00 -18.42
C GLN A 76 -14.72 0.06 -19.21
N ALA A 77 -15.98 -0.02 -18.82
CA ALA A 77 -16.97 -0.82 -19.50
C ALA A 77 -17.94 0.06 -20.29
N ASP A 78 -18.49 -0.47 -21.39
CA ASP A 78 -19.59 0.18 -22.11
C ASP A 78 -20.93 -0.04 -21.39
N ALA A 79 -22.02 0.45 -21.96
CA ALA A 79 -23.36 0.32 -21.38
C ALA A 79 -23.84 -1.13 -21.26
N GLU A 80 -23.22 -2.06 -21.99
CA GLU A 80 -23.55 -3.48 -21.98
C GLU A 80 -22.67 -4.29 -21.03
N GLY A 81 -21.71 -3.64 -20.37
CA GLY A 81 -20.79 -4.29 -19.42
C GLY A 81 -19.54 -4.86 -20.06
N ASN A 82 -19.30 -4.65 -21.35
CA ASN A 82 -18.09 -5.11 -22.02
C ASN A 82 -16.90 -4.19 -21.72
N VAL A 83 -15.77 -4.74 -21.35
CA VAL A 83 -14.55 -3.95 -21.12
C VAL A 83 -14.04 -3.44 -22.46
N ILE A 84 -14.05 -2.12 -22.63
CA ILE A 84 -13.62 -1.46 -23.87
C ILE A 84 -12.25 -0.82 -23.75
N LYS A 85 -11.77 -0.60 -22.51
CA LYS A 85 -10.50 0.08 -22.28
C LYS A 85 -9.97 -0.25 -20.89
N THR A 86 -8.66 -0.42 -20.80
CA THR A 86 -7.96 -0.54 -19.52
C THR A 86 -7.02 0.65 -19.37
N ILE A 87 -7.18 1.42 -18.30
CA ILE A 87 -6.41 2.63 -18.05
C ILE A 87 -5.43 2.39 -16.90
N PRO A 88 -4.11 2.60 -17.10
CA PRO A 88 -3.17 2.54 -16.00
C PRO A 88 -3.34 3.76 -15.08
N ARG A 89 -3.32 3.52 -13.78
CA ARG A 89 -3.42 4.57 -12.77
C ARG A 89 -2.27 4.43 -11.78
N PRO A 90 -1.49 5.50 -11.54
CA PRO A 90 -0.43 5.42 -10.54
C PRO A 90 -1.01 5.32 -9.13
N VAL A 91 -0.37 4.51 -8.31
CA VAL A 91 -0.70 4.37 -6.89
C VAL A 91 0.55 4.64 -6.08
N PHE A 92 0.42 5.43 -5.04
CA PHE A 92 1.52 5.79 -4.17
C PHE A 92 1.33 5.10 -2.82
N LEU A 93 2.26 4.20 -2.49
CA LEU A 93 2.18 3.36 -1.30
C LEU A 93 3.25 3.75 -0.30
N PHE A 94 2.95 3.53 0.98
CA PHE A 94 3.91 3.69 2.05
C PHE A 94 3.94 2.40 2.86
N TYR A 95 5.15 1.90 3.08
CA TYR A 95 5.38 0.70 3.86
C TYR A 95 5.38 1.03 5.36
N TYR A 96 5.10 0.05 6.21
CA TYR A 96 4.96 0.30 7.65
C TYR A 96 6.21 0.92 8.30
N LEU A 97 7.38 0.71 7.72
CA LEU A 97 8.63 1.34 8.18
C LEU A 97 8.71 2.84 7.87
N GLN A 98 7.83 3.34 7.00
CA GLN A 98 7.81 4.73 6.57
C GLN A 98 6.78 5.57 7.33
N VAL A 99 6.03 4.97 8.22
CA VAL A 99 4.95 5.64 8.94
C VAL A 99 5.17 5.59 10.43
N GLU A 100 4.52 6.51 11.15
CA GLU A 100 4.54 6.58 12.59
C GLU A 100 3.16 6.98 13.11
N PRO A 101 2.82 6.63 14.36
CA PRO A 101 1.56 7.08 14.95
C PRO A 101 1.47 8.60 14.95
N ARG A 102 0.30 9.12 14.63
CA ARG A 102 0.05 10.56 14.71
C ARG A 102 0.16 11.02 16.15
N LYS A 103 0.86 12.14 16.33
CA LYS A 103 0.89 12.79 17.62
C LYS A 103 -0.44 13.48 17.85
N GLU A 104 -1.08 13.17 18.97
CA GLU A 104 -2.26 13.91 19.38
C GLU A 104 -1.85 15.35 19.74
N LYS A 105 -2.64 16.30 19.24
CA LYS A 105 -2.50 17.68 19.70
C LYS A 105 -3.11 17.77 21.10
N VAL A 106 -2.30 18.08 22.03
CA VAL A 106 -2.76 18.36 23.38
C VAL A 106 -3.29 19.79 23.44
#